data_5a71b8ac3596c701c9ad1c150cb3ddc5
#
_entry.id   5a71b8ac3596c701c9ad1c150cb3ddc5
#
_cell.length_a   1.000
_cell.length_b   1.000
_cell.length_c   1.000
_cell.angle_alpha   90.00
_cell.angle_beta   90.00
_cell.angle_gamma   90.00
#
_symmetry.space_group_name_H-M   'P 1'
#
loop_
_entity.id
_entity.type
_entity.pdbx_description
1 polymer ?
#
loop_
_entity_poly.entity_id
_entity_poly.type
_entity_poly.pdbx_seq_one_letter_code
_entity_poly.pdbx_strand_id
1 'polypeptide(L)'
;ELHTQLIIRQSKGVILTKEGQILHQKISKALALITSAENPIAHFHELNQGELLIGAGDTLSENYIMPYLVLFHQHYPHVKIKMVNRTSLEIIDLLKTGDIDLGFINMPLYDEAITIRECLQIHDIFVSSHQDSH
;
A
#
# COMPACT_ATOMS: atom_id res chain seq x y z
N GLU A 1 -13.86 11.10 -24.06
CA GLU A 1 -15.05 11.46 -23.24
C GLU A 1 -15.62 10.20 -22.62
N LEU A 2 -15.93 10.24 -21.31
CA LEU A 2 -16.29 9.04 -20.53
C LEU A 2 -17.77 8.65 -20.68
N HIS A 3 -18.59 9.45 -21.34
CA HIS A 3 -20.04 9.25 -21.57
C HIS A 3 -20.82 8.73 -20.33
N THR A 4 -20.38 9.09 -19.12
CA THR A 4 -21.01 8.69 -17.86
C THR A 4 -21.11 9.87 -16.91
N GLN A 5 -22.15 9.85 -16.07
CA GLN A 5 -22.33 10.88 -15.06
C GLN A 5 -21.47 10.59 -13.84
N LEU A 6 -20.58 11.49 -13.48
CA LEU A 6 -19.64 11.35 -12.37
C LEU A 6 -20.14 12.01 -11.08
N ILE A 7 -21.07 12.97 -11.22
CA ILE A 7 -21.50 13.86 -10.15
C ILE A 7 -23.02 13.95 -10.16
N ILE A 8 -23.64 13.87 -8.97
CA ILE A 8 -25.06 14.10 -8.77
C ILE A 8 -25.21 15.37 -7.93
N ARG A 9 -25.95 16.37 -8.44
CA ARG A 9 -26.30 17.58 -7.71
C ARG A 9 -27.49 17.31 -6.79
N GLN A 10 -27.38 17.73 -5.55
CA GLN A 10 -28.45 17.71 -4.56
C GLN A 10 -28.70 19.12 -4.02
N SER A 11 -29.85 19.31 -3.33
CA SER A 11 -30.22 20.60 -2.72
C SER A 11 -29.21 21.12 -1.69
N LYS A 12 -28.40 20.24 -1.11
CA LYS A 12 -27.38 20.56 -0.08
C LYS A 12 -25.94 20.31 -0.53
N GLY A 13 -25.68 20.20 -1.84
CA GLY A 13 -24.32 20.02 -2.35
C GLY A 13 -24.21 19.03 -3.51
N VAL A 14 -23.05 18.41 -3.62
CA VAL A 14 -22.71 17.50 -4.70
C VAL A 14 -22.21 16.18 -4.13
N ILE A 15 -22.67 15.07 -4.68
CA ILE A 15 -22.15 13.73 -4.36
C ILE A 15 -21.59 13.07 -5.63
N LEU A 16 -20.60 12.24 -5.44
CA LEU A 16 -20.02 11.43 -6.52
C LEU A 16 -20.88 10.19 -6.77
N THR A 17 -21.04 9.81 -8.04
CA THR A 17 -21.52 8.47 -8.42
C THR A 17 -20.49 7.41 -8.07
N LYS A 18 -20.78 6.12 -8.23
CA LYS A 18 -19.76 5.06 -8.09
C LYS A 18 -18.61 5.24 -9.06
N GLU A 19 -18.91 5.57 -10.31
CA GLU A 19 -17.94 5.86 -11.35
C GLU A 19 -17.13 7.11 -10.99
N GLY A 20 -17.78 8.14 -10.44
CA GLY A 20 -17.15 9.35 -9.95
C GLY A 20 -16.17 9.08 -8.80
N GLN A 21 -16.51 8.19 -7.87
CA GLN A 21 -15.63 7.80 -6.76
C GLN A 21 -14.38 7.07 -7.25
N ILE A 22 -14.55 6.11 -8.17
CA ILE A 22 -13.44 5.38 -8.77
C ILE A 22 -12.50 6.35 -9.51
N LEU A 23 -13.06 7.21 -10.34
CA LEU A 23 -12.27 8.19 -11.09
C LEU A 23 -11.55 9.17 -10.17
N HIS A 24 -12.24 9.71 -9.17
CA HIS A 24 -11.67 10.62 -8.18
C HIS A 24 -10.47 10.01 -7.47
N GLN A 25 -10.59 8.76 -7.02
CA GLN A 25 -9.50 8.05 -6.36
C GLN A 25 -8.27 7.91 -7.28
N LYS A 26 -8.46 7.54 -8.54
CA LYS A 26 -7.36 7.37 -9.51
C LYS A 26 -6.73 8.71 -9.92
N ILE A 27 -7.56 9.73 -10.17
CA ILE A 27 -7.06 11.07 -10.51
C ILE A 27 -6.32 11.72 -9.35
N SER A 28 -6.80 11.58 -8.11
CA SER A 28 -6.12 12.11 -6.93
C SER A 28 -4.72 11.52 -6.78
N LYS A 29 -4.57 10.20 -6.99
CA LYS A 29 -3.24 9.54 -6.99
C LYS A 29 -2.35 10.03 -8.15
N ALA A 30 -2.91 10.17 -9.34
CA ALA A 30 -2.17 10.67 -10.50
C ALA A 30 -1.69 12.13 -10.30
N LEU A 31 -2.54 12.98 -9.74
CA LEU A 31 -2.16 14.36 -9.41
C LEU A 31 -1.07 14.41 -8.34
N ALA A 32 -1.16 13.56 -7.31
CA ALA A 32 -0.12 13.47 -6.29
C ALA A 32 1.23 13.05 -6.90
N LEU A 33 1.23 12.09 -7.85
CA LEU A 33 2.43 11.70 -8.60
C LEU A 33 3.00 12.84 -9.44
N ILE A 34 2.15 13.60 -10.14
CA ILE A 34 2.58 14.76 -10.94
C ILE A 34 3.19 15.82 -10.02
N THR A 35 2.51 16.17 -8.94
CA THR A 35 3.01 17.16 -7.98
C THR A 35 4.33 16.72 -7.33
N SER A 36 4.50 15.41 -7.08
CA SER A 36 5.74 14.87 -6.55
C SER A 36 6.90 14.96 -7.56
N ALA A 37 6.62 14.87 -8.85
CA ALA A 37 7.63 15.01 -9.89
C ALA A 37 8.09 16.48 -10.09
N GLU A 38 7.23 17.43 -9.79
CA GLU A 38 7.54 18.87 -9.95
C GLU A 38 8.45 19.43 -8.85
N ASN A 39 8.59 18.73 -7.69
CA ASN A 39 9.33 19.26 -6.56
C ASN A 39 10.22 18.22 -5.85
N PRO A 40 11.28 17.70 -6.49
CA PRO A 40 12.19 16.71 -5.88
C PRO A 40 12.93 17.26 -4.63
N ILE A 41 13.03 18.59 -4.48
CA ILE A 41 13.74 19.23 -3.36
C ILE A 41 12.81 19.52 -2.17
N ALA A 42 11.52 19.76 -2.40
CA ALA A 42 10.53 19.98 -1.34
C ALA A 42 10.26 18.69 -0.53
N HIS A 43 10.45 17.52 -1.13
CA HIS A 43 10.22 16.23 -0.45
C HIS A 43 11.13 15.95 0.75
N PHE A 44 12.29 16.58 0.85
CA PHE A 44 13.13 16.48 2.06
C PHE A 44 12.55 17.23 3.26
N HIS A 45 11.63 18.16 3.05
CA HIS A 45 11.00 18.96 4.10
C HIS A 45 9.52 18.65 4.36
N GLU A 46 8.86 17.91 3.47
CA GLU A 46 7.39 17.67 3.52
C GLU A 46 6.96 16.24 3.84
N LEU A 47 7.83 15.38 4.35
CA LEU A 47 7.43 14.10 4.99
C LEU A 47 6.59 14.32 6.27
N ASN A 48 6.08 15.54 6.46
CA ASN A 48 5.30 15.89 7.63
C ASN A 48 3.79 15.67 7.47
N GLN A 49 3.30 15.33 6.28
CA GLN A 49 1.87 15.04 6.07
C GLN A 49 1.73 14.06 4.91
N GLY A 50 0.97 13.00 5.12
CA GLY A 50 0.72 12.00 4.08
C GLY A 50 0.10 10.73 4.64
N GLU A 51 -0.21 9.82 3.74
CA GLU A 51 -0.70 8.49 4.07
C GLU A 51 0.16 7.46 3.33
N LEU A 52 0.68 6.47 4.07
CA LEU A 52 1.44 5.35 3.54
C LEU A 52 0.60 4.08 3.68
N LEU A 53 0.23 3.47 2.55
CA LEU A 53 -0.54 2.24 2.50
C LEU A 53 0.38 1.05 2.23
N ILE A 54 0.40 0.10 3.17
CA ILE A 54 1.29 -1.06 3.11
C ILE A 54 0.46 -2.34 3.05
N GLY A 55 0.79 -3.22 2.10
CA GLY A 55 0.22 -4.57 2.02
C GLY A 55 1.21 -5.61 2.55
N ALA A 56 0.75 -6.51 3.43
CA ALA A 56 1.56 -7.62 3.93
C ALA A 56 0.68 -8.75 4.47
N GLY A 57 1.20 -9.98 4.48
CA GLY A 57 0.57 -11.09 5.21
C GLY A 57 0.78 -10.97 6.73
N ASP A 58 -0.03 -11.67 7.52
CA ASP A 58 -0.05 -11.59 8.99
C ASP A 58 1.33 -11.81 9.62
N THR A 59 1.99 -12.90 9.25
CA THR A 59 3.29 -13.27 9.83
C THR A 59 4.36 -12.21 9.63
N LEU A 60 4.41 -11.61 8.42
CA LEU A 60 5.37 -10.54 8.12
C LEU A 60 4.99 -9.24 8.82
N SER A 61 3.70 -8.93 8.90
CA SER A 61 3.19 -7.73 9.54
C SER A 61 3.59 -7.68 11.01
N GLU A 62 3.27 -8.72 11.77
CA GLU A 62 3.45 -8.74 13.21
C GLU A 62 4.91 -8.89 13.63
N ASN A 63 5.64 -9.79 12.98
CA ASN A 63 6.96 -10.19 13.47
C ASN A 63 8.11 -9.42 12.83
N TYR A 64 7.93 -8.88 11.63
CA TYR A 64 9.01 -8.21 10.91
C TYR A 64 8.77 -6.72 10.68
N ILE A 65 7.59 -6.35 10.19
CA ILE A 65 7.35 -4.97 9.73
C ILE A 65 7.07 -4.02 10.90
N MET A 66 6.30 -4.46 11.89
CA MET A 66 5.83 -3.61 12.99
C MET A 66 6.95 -2.84 13.72
N PRO A 67 8.09 -3.44 14.07
CA PRO A 67 9.19 -2.69 14.72
C PRO A 67 9.71 -1.51 13.88
N TYR A 68 9.79 -1.68 12.56
CA TYR A 68 10.22 -0.62 11.65
C TYR A 68 9.17 0.48 11.50
N LEU A 69 7.89 0.13 11.51
CA LEU A 69 6.81 1.11 11.47
C LEU A 69 6.75 1.97 12.73
N VAL A 70 7.03 1.39 13.89
CA VAL A 70 7.15 2.14 15.15
C VAL A 70 8.28 3.17 15.05
N LEU A 71 9.45 2.75 14.59
CA LEU A 71 10.59 3.66 14.39
C LEU A 71 10.28 4.74 13.34
N PHE A 72 9.66 4.37 12.24
CA PHE A 72 9.25 5.31 11.20
C PHE A 72 8.28 6.35 11.75
N HIS A 73 7.26 5.92 12.49
CA HIS A 73 6.28 6.83 13.09
C HIS A 73 6.89 7.78 14.12
N GLN A 74 7.93 7.35 14.86
CA GLN A 74 8.67 8.23 15.78
C GLN A 74 9.38 9.37 15.03
N HIS A 75 9.91 9.10 13.82
CA HIS A 75 10.59 10.11 13.00
C HIS A 75 9.61 10.97 12.18
N TYR A 76 8.48 10.40 11.79
CA TYR A 76 7.46 11.02 10.93
C TYR A 76 6.06 10.89 11.54
N PRO A 77 5.78 11.52 12.68
CA PRO A 77 4.54 11.32 13.44
C PRO A 77 3.28 11.80 12.72
N HIS A 78 3.44 12.66 11.72
CA HIS A 78 2.32 13.20 10.93
C HIS A 78 1.99 12.34 9.68
N VAL A 79 2.79 11.31 9.38
CA VAL A 79 2.49 10.37 8.31
C VAL A 79 1.56 9.28 8.85
N LYS A 80 0.40 9.19 8.25
CA LYS A 80 -0.58 8.15 8.60
C LYS A 80 -0.23 6.85 7.91
N ILE A 81 0.02 5.81 8.71
CA ILE A 81 0.31 4.47 8.19
C ILE A 81 -0.98 3.65 8.21
N LYS A 82 -1.29 3.02 7.09
CA LYS A 82 -2.35 2.03 6.98
C LYS A 82 -1.78 0.72 6.47
N MET A 83 -2.17 -0.38 7.11
CA MET A 83 -1.81 -1.72 6.66
C MET A 83 -3.04 -2.47 6.17
N VAL A 84 -2.88 -3.21 5.09
CA VAL A 84 -3.87 -4.17 4.59
C VAL A 84 -3.27 -5.56 4.62
N ASN A 85 -4.01 -6.50 5.20
CA ASN A 85 -3.62 -7.91 5.22
C ASN A 85 -4.18 -8.61 3.98
N ARG A 86 -3.28 -9.13 3.14
CA ARG A 86 -3.61 -9.81 1.89
C ARG A 86 -2.58 -10.87 1.57
N THR A 87 -2.94 -11.78 0.69
CA THR A 87 -2.00 -12.74 0.10
C THR A 87 -1.00 -12.03 -0.81
N SER A 88 0.15 -12.66 -1.06
CA SER A 88 1.19 -12.08 -1.91
C SER A 88 0.70 -11.73 -3.32
N LEU A 89 -0.19 -12.53 -3.90
CA LEU A 89 -0.79 -12.26 -5.22
C LEU A 89 -1.70 -11.03 -5.18
N GLU A 90 -2.58 -10.93 -4.19
CA GLU A 90 -3.45 -9.76 -4.03
C GLU A 90 -2.65 -8.48 -3.78
N ILE A 91 -1.53 -8.57 -3.05
CA ILE A 91 -0.62 -7.44 -2.82
C ILE A 91 -0.02 -6.95 -4.13
N ILE A 92 0.40 -7.86 -5.01
CA ILE A 92 0.90 -7.51 -6.35
C ILE A 92 -0.18 -6.77 -7.14
N ASP A 93 -1.42 -7.26 -7.14
CA ASP A 93 -2.51 -6.61 -7.84
C ASP A 93 -2.83 -5.23 -7.28
N LEU A 94 -2.82 -5.06 -5.96
CA LEU A 94 -3.02 -3.76 -5.31
C LEU A 94 -1.89 -2.76 -5.63
N LEU A 95 -0.65 -3.22 -5.73
CA LEU A 95 0.48 -2.40 -6.18
C LEU A 95 0.30 -1.93 -7.62
N LYS A 96 -0.07 -2.83 -8.53
CA LYS A 96 -0.30 -2.53 -9.96
C LYS A 96 -1.43 -1.53 -10.15
N THR A 97 -2.48 -1.61 -9.36
CA THR A 97 -3.60 -0.65 -9.39
C THR A 97 -3.29 0.64 -8.63
N GLY A 98 -2.18 0.70 -7.89
CA GLY A 98 -1.82 1.85 -7.05
C GLY A 98 -2.76 2.02 -5.84
N ASP A 99 -3.36 0.93 -5.36
CA ASP A 99 -4.20 0.94 -4.17
C ASP A 99 -3.39 0.83 -2.89
N ILE A 100 -2.14 0.38 -2.98
CA ILE A 100 -1.12 0.45 -1.93
C ILE A 100 0.18 0.99 -2.50
N ASP A 101 1.04 1.54 -1.62
CA ASP A 101 2.30 2.18 -2.00
C ASP A 101 3.48 1.20 -1.88
N LEU A 102 3.41 0.28 -0.91
CA LEU A 102 4.45 -0.70 -0.60
C LEU A 102 3.83 -2.04 -0.28
N GLY A 103 4.43 -3.13 -0.76
CA GLY A 103 4.00 -4.49 -0.48
C GLY A 103 5.13 -5.38 0.02
N PHE A 104 4.85 -6.22 1.01
CA PHE A 104 5.72 -7.31 1.43
C PHE A 104 5.11 -8.63 0.99
N ILE A 105 5.86 -9.38 0.19
CA ILE A 105 5.40 -10.64 -0.41
C ILE A 105 6.38 -11.77 -0.13
N ASN A 106 5.89 -12.99 -0.13
CA ASN A 106 6.72 -14.19 -0.09
C ASN A 106 7.14 -14.57 -1.51
N MET A 107 8.44 -14.83 -1.69
CA MET A 107 9.00 -15.33 -2.95
C MET A 107 8.77 -16.87 -3.06
N PRO A 108 8.77 -17.45 -4.27
CA PRO A 108 9.11 -16.82 -5.55
C PRO A 108 7.86 -16.28 -6.28
N LEU A 109 7.79 -14.97 -6.45
CA LEU A 109 6.79 -14.30 -7.29
C LEU A 109 7.50 -13.21 -8.09
N TYR A 110 7.19 -13.11 -9.37
CA TYR A 110 7.79 -12.13 -10.26
C TYR A 110 6.70 -11.45 -11.10
N ASP A 111 6.78 -10.14 -11.24
CA ASP A 111 5.92 -9.36 -12.12
C ASP A 111 6.74 -8.20 -12.70
N GLU A 112 6.70 -8.03 -14.02
CA GLU A 112 7.49 -7.01 -14.73
C GLU A 112 7.04 -5.58 -14.43
N ALA A 113 5.81 -5.41 -13.95
CA ALA A 113 5.24 -4.10 -13.66
C ALA A 113 5.64 -3.54 -12.29
N ILE A 114 6.32 -4.32 -11.45
CA ILE A 114 6.73 -3.92 -10.09
C ILE A 114 8.22 -4.16 -9.87
N THR A 115 8.83 -3.33 -9.03
CA THR A 115 10.21 -3.55 -8.58
C THR A 115 10.21 -4.35 -7.30
N ILE A 116 10.87 -5.51 -7.30
CA ILE A 116 11.01 -6.39 -6.15
C ILE A 116 12.45 -6.31 -5.61
N ARG A 117 12.57 -6.20 -4.27
CA ARG A 117 13.85 -6.28 -3.56
C ARG A 117 13.74 -7.29 -2.43
N GLU A 118 14.70 -8.20 -2.36
CA GLU A 118 14.82 -9.12 -1.23
C GLU A 118 15.20 -8.35 0.04
N CYS A 119 14.50 -8.63 1.13
CA CYS A 119 14.72 -7.95 2.42
C CYS A 119 14.98 -8.92 3.58
N LEU A 120 14.45 -10.14 3.52
CA LEU A 120 14.57 -11.14 4.58
C LEU A 120 14.50 -12.54 3.99
N GLN A 121 15.35 -13.43 4.49
CA GLN A 121 15.26 -14.86 4.22
C GLN A 121 14.50 -15.54 5.35
N ILE A 122 13.38 -16.19 5.03
CA ILE A 122 12.55 -16.96 5.98
C ILE A 122 12.56 -18.44 5.58
N HIS A 123 12.35 -19.30 6.58
CA HIS A 123 12.26 -20.73 6.37
C HIS A 123 10.98 -21.25 7.05
N ASP A 124 10.20 -22.00 6.28
CA ASP A 124 9.07 -22.72 6.82
C ASP A 124 9.56 -24.00 7.50
N ILE A 125 9.02 -24.31 8.66
CA ILE A 125 9.31 -25.53 9.41
C ILE A 125 8.02 -26.31 9.66
N PHE A 126 8.13 -27.62 9.66
CA PHE A 126 7.04 -28.48 10.08
C PHE A 126 7.03 -28.57 11.61
N VAL A 127 5.84 -28.47 12.19
CA VAL A 127 5.62 -28.70 13.62
C VAL A 127 4.61 -29.83 13.78
N SER A 128 4.87 -30.75 14.72
CA SER A 128 3.99 -31.86 15.05
C SER A 128 3.82 -31.97 16.55
N SER A 129 2.66 -32.41 17.00
CA SER A 129 2.39 -32.74 18.41
C SER A 129 3.00 -34.06 18.81
N HIS A 130 3.46 -34.88 17.87
CA HIS A 130 4.16 -36.13 18.14
C HIS A 130 5.67 -35.92 18.04
N GLN A 131 6.40 -36.29 19.12
CA GLN A 131 7.83 -36.52 19.06
C GLN A 131 8.04 -37.84 18.29
N ASP A 132 8.32 -37.76 16.99
CA ASP A 132 8.90 -38.88 16.27
C ASP A 132 10.34 -39.03 16.75
N SER A 133 10.53 -40.04 17.63
CA SER A 133 11.85 -40.51 18.05
C SER A 133 12.45 -41.27 16.88
N HIS A 134 13.32 -40.63 16.13
CA HIS A 134 14.31 -41.31 15.29
C HIS A 134 15.65 -40.64 15.45
#